data_5e84758019ec2d08e4b342c64f532bb6
#
_entry.id   5e84758019ec2d08e4b342c64f532bb6
#
_cell.length_a   1.000
_cell.length_b   1.000
_cell.length_c   1.000
_cell.angle_alpha   90.00
_cell.angle_beta   90.00
_cell.angle_gamma   90.00
#
_symmetry.space_group_name_H-M   'P 1'
#
loop_
_entity.id
_entity.type
_entity.pdbx_description
1 polymer ?
#
loop_
_entity_poly.entity_id
_entity_poly.type
_entity_poly.pdbx_seq_one_letter_code
_entity_poly.pdbx_strand_id
1 'polypeptide(L)'
;GNEALYDSNENGTPFVYDLTGGSLTWAVAQDAANGPTTAQLLDPANIVLRDVSISQDKAENTEDAFVADFTYDLDWSGITSIDFGYRYNETTSLRDQVRANVGLREFADSPTGDLFASILTPGPSNFNDADGRSLYVRDFLLIDPQKVASNPSGVLAVLNDAIVANNAITGSTRGPISSPTSSTSAFFDITEKTDAFYVQANFEQGIFRGNVGLRYVDTSLNSKGNAILNGVATPTSESSSYSYVLPRFNLAVDVHEDVIVRAGWSKDLRRPDFDDLSSAYTFSTSPNPAVDLGNPQLKPEEVTSFDIAAEWYFAPASVVSVGFFHKTRDGLHVRTDESPYEDPVTGFRDITDPCEAGGIFNPIADINVFGPVGVGVCVPSSQTINGAGETTQKGIELAFQYDLAQFEEQLGWASGFGLIANFTKQEFDGPDSFLSPTSRANNVFESLGATDVDLRAPLVDLSETAYNMTVYYEKHGVSARMRYTWREAYRSEDFGSTSSLPWGFPVVQEDRGQLNASINYDVNDKLNVGLEVVNLLEEEVEQSCVNEGALLCFQGLTDRRLTVGASYKF
;
A
#
# COMPACT_ATOMS: atom_id res chain seq x y z
N GLY A 1 12.91 -4.80 -20.50
CA GLY A 1 13.79 -4.69 -20.84
C GLY A 1 15.20 -4.55 -21.36
N ASN A 2 15.88 -3.47 -21.05
CA ASN A 2 17.23 -3.21 -21.53
C ASN A 2 18.35 -3.89 -20.73
N GLU A 3 18.06 -4.50 -19.62
CA GLU A 3 19.05 -5.31 -18.88
C GLU A 3 19.68 -6.41 -19.74
N ALA A 4 18.95 -6.85 -20.73
CA ALA A 4 19.39 -7.89 -21.62
C ALA A 4 20.65 -7.55 -22.44
N LEU A 5 20.92 -6.30 -22.66
CA LEU A 5 22.10 -5.82 -23.39
C LEU A 5 23.34 -5.61 -22.49
N TYR A 6 23.16 -5.69 -21.19
CA TYR A 6 24.23 -5.39 -20.23
C TYR A 6 25.08 -6.57 -19.84
N ASP A 7 24.55 -7.78 -19.92
CA ASP A 7 25.11 -8.92 -19.22
C ASP A 7 26.15 -9.73 -20.03
N SER A 8 26.21 -9.55 -21.35
CA SER A 8 27.09 -10.41 -22.15
C SER A 8 28.40 -9.83 -22.64
N ASN A 9 28.56 -8.50 -22.63
CA ASN A 9 29.77 -7.86 -23.19
C ASN A 9 30.28 -6.65 -22.43
N GLU A 10 29.76 -6.29 -21.28
CA GLU A 10 30.11 -5.05 -20.56
C GLU A 10 29.83 -3.76 -21.37
N ASN A 11 29.20 -3.87 -22.53
CA ASN A 11 28.84 -2.79 -23.43
C ASN A 11 27.34 -2.48 -23.34
N GLY A 12 26.89 -2.04 -22.18
CA GLY A 12 25.53 -1.54 -22.04
C GLY A 12 25.25 -0.37 -22.97
N THR A 13 23.99 -0.10 -23.27
CA THR A 13 23.59 1.12 -23.96
C THR A 13 23.97 2.31 -23.08
N PRO A 14 24.92 3.15 -23.49
CA PRO A 14 25.32 4.30 -22.68
C PRO A 14 24.20 5.32 -22.61
N PHE A 15 23.90 5.75 -21.41
CA PHE A 15 22.95 6.79 -21.14
C PHE A 15 23.65 8.04 -20.61
N VAL A 16 23.25 9.20 -21.11
CA VAL A 16 23.60 10.48 -20.54
C VAL A 16 22.41 10.98 -19.75
N TYR A 17 22.62 11.42 -18.54
CA TYR A 17 21.58 12.01 -17.70
C TYR A 17 21.98 13.41 -17.26
N ASP A 18 21.00 14.29 -17.17
CA ASP A 18 21.15 15.67 -16.68
C ASP A 18 20.35 15.83 -15.38
N LEU A 19 21.05 16.13 -14.30
CA LEU A 19 20.45 16.38 -12.99
C LEU A 19 20.34 17.87 -12.68
N THR A 20 20.59 18.75 -13.67
CA THR A 20 20.58 20.19 -13.48
C THR A 20 19.23 20.81 -13.83
N GLY A 21 18.41 21.09 -12.85
CA GLY A 21 17.25 21.96 -12.96
C GLY A 21 15.89 21.30 -12.79
N GLY A 22 15.14 21.56 -11.84
CA GLY A 22 13.74 21.27 -11.58
C GLY A 22 13.35 19.78 -11.48
N SER A 23 12.13 19.48 -11.12
CA SER A 23 11.57 18.15 -11.08
C SER A 23 11.70 17.41 -12.43
N LEU A 24 11.94 16.09 -12.42
CA LEU A 24 12.30 15.26 -13.60
C LEU A 24 13.46 15.82 -14.42
N THR A 25 14.47 16.24 -13.78
CA THR A 25 15.59 16.91 -14.40
C THR A 25 16.56 15.99 -15.09
N TRP A 26 16.43 14.69 -14.89
CA TRP A 26 17.24 13.73 -15.62
C TRP A 26 16.51 13.30 -16.92
N ALA A 27 16.86 13.94 -18.01
CA ALA A 27 16.59 13.36 -19.31
C ALA A 27 17.59 12.22 -19.52
N VAL A 28 17.12 10.99 -19.61
CA VAL A 28 17.96 9.88 -20.02
C VAL A 28 18.13 9.98 -21.53
N ALA A 29 19.27 10.47 -21.96
CA ALA A 29 19.65 10.48 -23.35
C ALA A 29 20.54 9.29 -23.63
N GLN A 30 20.25 8.58 -24.72
CA GLN A 30 21.14 7.60 -25.26
C GLN A 30 22.38 8.30 -25.86
N ASP A 31 23.57 7.79 -25.59
CA ASP A 31 24.76 8.32 -26.25
C ASP A 31 24.68 8.03 -27.75
N ALA A 32 24.46 9.07 -28.53
CA ALA A 32 24.29 9.00 -29.99
C ALA A 32 25.54 8.46 -30.71
N ALA A 33 26.70 8.50 -30.07
CA ALA A 33 27.96 8.01 -30.66
C ALA A 33 28.16 6.50 -30.42
N ASN A 34 27.65 5.95 -29.31
CA ASN A 34 27.94 4.59 -28.88
C ASN A 34 26.68 3.75 -28.60
N GLY A 35 25.48 4.37 -28.58
CA GLY A 35 24.21 3.69 -28.37
C GLY A 35 23.53 3.22 -29.65
N PRO A 36 22.53 2.33 -29.57
CA PRO A 36 21.75 1.92 -30.72
C PRO A 36 20.94 3.10 -31.28
N THR A 37 20.86 3.18 -32.59
CA THR A 37 20.01 4.15 -33.29
C THR A 37 18.53 3.79 -33.14
N THR A 38 17.62 4.75 -33.31
CA THR A 38 16.18 4.47 -33.34
C THR A 38 15.83 3.40 -34.37
N ALA A 39 16.48 3.38 -35.53
CA ALA A 39 16.27 2.35 -36.54
C ALA A 39 16.65 0.95 -36.01
N GLN A 40 17.70 0.84 -35.22
CA GLN A 40 18.10 -0.43 -34.60
C GLN A 40 17.15 -0.86 -33.49
N LEU A 41 16.58 0.09 -32.72
CA LEU A 41 15.59 -0.20 -31.67
C LEU A 41 14.23 -0.62 -32.25
N LEU A 42 13.94 -0.23 -33.48
CA LEU A 42 12.71 -0.60 -34.21
C LEU A 42 12.90 -1.86 -35.07
N ASP A 43 14.11 -2.40 -35.15
CA ASP A 43 14.39 -3.62 -35.90
C ASP A 43 14.13 -4.87 -35.03
N PRO A 44 13.16 -5.74 -35.36
CA PRO A 44 12.89 -6.96 -34.61
C PRO A 44 14.11 -7.87 -34.44
N ALA A 45 15.06 -7.85 -35.38
CA ALA A 45 16.28 -8.66 -35.29
C ALA A 45 17.19 -8.29 -34.10
N ASN A 46 17.05 -7.07 -33.58
CA ASN A 46 17.82 -6.57 -32.43
C ASN A 46 17.11 -6.76 -31.09
N ILE A 47 15.97 -7.45 -31.06
CA ILE A 47 15.20 -7.72 -29.85
C ILE A 47 15.22 -9.22 -29.58
N VAL A 48 15.36 -9.60 -28.32
CA VAL A 48 15.29 -10.99 -27.86
C VAL A 48 14.20 -11.18 -26.82
N LEU A 49 13.56 -12.33 -26.86
CA LEU A 49 12.63 -12.75 -25.81
C LEU A 49 13.42 -13.19 -24.58
N ARG A 50 13.32 -12.41 -23.49
CA ARG A 50 14.07 -12.69 -22.26
C ARG A 50 13.26 -13.48 -21.23
N ASP A 51 12.17 -12.90 -20.78
CA ASP A 51 11.34 -13.48 -19.73
C ASP A 51 9.87 -13.39 -20.11
N VAL A 52 9.12 -14.44 -19.80
CA VAL A 52 7.65 -14.43 -19.86
C VAL A 52 7.13 -14.78 -18.48
N SER A 53 6.42 -13.86 -17.87
CA SER A 53 5.75 -14.08 -16.60
C SER A 53 4.24 -13.95 -16.80
N ILE A 54 3.52 -14.93 -16.32
CA ILE A 54 2.05 -14.94 -16.31
C ILE A 54 1.65 -15.11 -14.86
N SER A 55 0.88 -14.16 -14.33
CA SER A 55 0.29 -14.26 -13.01
C SER A 55 -1.20 -13.97 -13.07
N GLN A 56 -1.97 -14.73 -12.33
CA GLN A 56 -3.36 -14.50 -12.08
C GLN A 56 -3.62 -14.70 -10.58
N ASP A 57 -4.10 -13.68 -9.92
CA ASP A 57 -4.50 -13.74 -8.52
C ASP A 57 -6.01 -13.90 -8.43
N LYS A 58 -6.45 -14.92 -7.71
CA LYS A 58 -7.84 -15.08 -7.31
C LYS A 58 -7.91 -14.83 -5.80
N ALA A 59 -8.64 -13.79 -5.43
CA ALA A 59 -9.00 -13.54 -4.05
C ALA A 59 -10.52 -13.64 -3.91
N GLU A 60 -10.97 -14.37 -2.89
CA GLU A 60 -12.39 -14.52 -2.57
C GLU A 60 -12.55 -14.29 -1.07
N ASN A 61 -13.25 -13.21 -0.72
CA ASN A 61 -13.58 -12.89 0.66
C ASN A 61 -15.09 -13.00 0.83
N THR A 62 -15.51 -13.79 1.81
CA THR A 62 -16.93 -13.95 2.17
C THR A 62 -17.13 -13.57 3.62
N GLU A 63 -18.27 -12.99 3.93
CA GLU A 63 -18.69 -12.66 5.28
C GLU A 63 -20.13 -13.08 5.49
N ASP A 64 -20.34 -13.91 6.51
CA ASP A 64 -21.65 -14.26 7.02
C ASP A 64 -21.81 -13.64 8.42
N ALA A 65 -22.82 -12.80 8.60
CA ALA A 65 -23.03 -12.09 9.85
C ALA A 65 -24.46 -12.24 10.37
N PHE A 66 -24.59 -12.40 11.66
CA PHE A 66 -25.85 -12.32 12.38
C PHE A 66 -25.74 -11.24 13.47
N VAL A 67 -26.73 -10.36 13.53
CA VAL A 67 -26.81 -9.28 14.54
C VAL A 67 -28.17 -9.30 15.19
N ALA A 68 -28.20 -9.14 16.51
CA ALA A 68 -29.41 -8.92 17.28
C ALA A 68 -29.17 -7.81 18.30
N ASP A 69 -29.84 -6.68 18.11
CA ASP A 69 -29.73 -5.52 18.96
C ASP A 69 -31.06 -5.22 19.63
N PHE A 70 -31.01 -4.84 20.90
CA PHE A 70 -32.14 -4.53 21.75
C PHE A 70 -31.90 -3.21 22.48
N THR A 71 -32.92 -2.38 22.55
CA THR A 71 -32.96 -1.17 23.36
C THR A 71 -34.07 -1.30 24.38
N TYR A 72 -33.75 -1.05 25.64
CA TYR A 72 -34.70 -0.94 26.72
C TYR A 72 -34.74 0.48 27.25
N ASP A 73 -35.85 1.16 26.97
CA ASP A 73 -36.05 2.53 27.43
C ASP A 73 -36.23 2.57 28.95
N LEU A 74 -35.54 3.50 29.57
CA LEU A 74 -35.57 3.74 31.01
C LEU A 74 -35.81 5.21 31.28
N ASP A 75 -36.46 5.49 32.42
CA ASP A 75 -36.53 6.83 33.01
C ASP A 75 -36.09 6.72 34.47
N TRP A 76 -34.78 6.49 34.65
CA TRP A 76 -34.24 6.28 36.00
C TRP A 76 -32.98 7.12 36.23
N SER A 77 -33.12 8.16 37.03
CA SER A 77 -31.99 8.98 37.50
C SER A 77 -31.09 9.52 36.37
N GLY A 78 -31.69 9.90 35.24
CA GLY A 78 -30.96 10.42 34.09
C GLY A 78 -30.48 9.34 33.10
N ILE A 79 -30.65 8.05 33.39
CA ILE A 79 -30.44 6.98 32.40
C ILE A 79 -31.70 6.91 31.53
N THR A 80 -31.49 7.04 30.20
CA THR A 80 -32.59 7.08 29.23
C THR A 80 -32.83 5.74 28.55
N SER A 81 -31.78 4.95 28.35
CA SER A 81 -31.90 3.60 27.80
C SER A 81 -30.70 2.71 28.13
N ILE A 82 -30.93 1.43 28.02
CA ILE A 82 -29.86 0.40 27.99
C ILE A 82 -29.95 -0.32 26.65
N ASP A 83 -28.86 -0.27 25.89
CA ASP A 83 -28.69 -1.03 24.67
C ASP A 83 -27.83 -2.24 24.94
N PHE A 84 -28.22 -3.38 24.38
CA PHE A 84 -27.44 -4.61 24.48
C PHE A 84 -27.64 -5.46 23.23
N GLY A 85 -26.63 -6.21 22.86
CA GLY A 85 -26.74 -7.02 21.66
C GLY A 85 -25.67 -8.07 21.54
N TYR A 86 -25.86 -8.87 20.52
CA TYR A 86 -24.98 -9.94 20.12
C TYR A 86 -24.70 -9.86 18.64
N ARG A 87 -23.45 -10.06 18.26
CA ARG A 87 -23.02 -10.19 16.86
C ARG A 87 -22.17 -11.45 16.70
N TYR A 88 -22.56 -12.29 15.75
CA TYR A 88 -21.73 -13.34 15.18
C TYR A 88 -21.24 -12.89 13.81
N ASN A 89 -19.98 -13.18 13.52
CA ASN A 89 -19.38 -12.90 12.22
C ASN A 89 -18.43 -14.03 11.86
N GLU A 90 -18.60 -14.61 10.67
CA GLU A 90 -17.67 -15.56 10.08
C GLU A 90 -17.14 -14.98 8.78
N THR A 91 -15.83 -14.71 8.74
CA THR A 91 -15.13 -14.18 7.56
C THR A 91 -14.21 -15.26 7.04
N THR A 92 -14.31 -15.57 5.75
CA THR A 92 -13.37 -16.46 5.06
C THR A 92 -12.61 -15.66 4.01
N SER A 93 -11.28 -15.75 4.02
CA SER A 93 -10.41 -15.19 3.02
C SER A 93 -9.62 -16.31 2.33
N LEU A 94 -9.88 -16.49 1.05
CA LEU A 94 -9.18 -17.43 0.19
C LEU A 94 -8.35 -16.67 -0.83
N ARG A 95 -7.07 -17.03 -0.93
CA ARG A 95 -6.20 -16.56 -1.99
C ARG A 95 -5.61 -17.73 -2.74
N ASP A 96 -5.74 -17.74 -4.04
CA ASP A 96 -5.08 -18.68 -4.95
C ASP A 96 -4.37 -17.88 -6.04
N GLN A 97 -3.06 -18.03 -6.09
CA GLN A 97 -2.24 -17.36 -7.07
C GLN A 97 -1.74 -18.37 -8.08
N VAL A 98 -2.05 -18.11 -9.33
CA VAL A 98 -1.60 -18.93 -10.46
C VAL A 98 -0.43 -18.23 -11.12
N ARG A 99 0.71 -18.90 -11.20
CA ARG A 99 1.94 -18.37 -11.81
C ARG A 99 2.56 -19.33 -12.80
N ALA A 100 3.10 -18.77 -13.87
CA ALA A 100 4.07 -19.41 -14.75
C ALA A 100 5.18 -18.42 -15.04
N ASN A 101 6.42 -18.86 -14.91
CA ASN A 101 7.60 -18.05 -15.16
C ASN A 101 8.56 -18.85 -16.06
N VAL A 102 8.93 -18.28 -17.19
CA VAL A 102 9.92 -18.85 -18.09
C VAL A 102 11.00 -17.81 -18.33
N GLY A 103 12.18 -18.04 -17.76
CA GLY A 103 13.36 -17.21 -17.99
C GLY A 103 14.17 -17.74 -19.17
N LEU A 104 14.44 -16.88 -20.14
CA LEU A 104 15.25 -17.16 -21.31
C LEU A 104 16.50 -16.26 -21.28
N ARG A 105 17.32 -16.39 -20.23
CA ARG A 105 18.41 -15.45 -19.96
C ARG A 105 19.64 -15.61 -20.83
N GLU A 106 19.73 -16.69 -21.59
CA GLU A 106 20.87 -16.95 -22.48
C GLU A 106 20.60 -16.33 -23.86
N PHE A 107 21.18 -15.19 -24.12
CA PHE A 107 20.93 -14.39 -25.33
C PHE A 107 21.19 -15.15 -26.63
N ALA A 108 22.26 -15.95 -26.67
CA ALA A 108 22.62 -16.71 -27.85
C ALA A 108 21.54 -17.71 -28.31
N ASP A 109 20.70 -18.14 -27.37
CA ASP A 109 19.67 -19.15 -27.57
C ASP A 109 18.24 -18.59 -27.41
N SER A 110 18.09 -17.29 -27.27
CA SER A 110 16.77 -16.65 -27.12
C SER A 110 16.16 -16.31 -28.46
N PRO A 111 14.83 -16.51 -28.65
CA PRO A 111 14.15 -16.11 -29.87
C PRO A 111 14.31 -14.62 -30.16
N THR A 112 14.70 -14.24 -31.38
CA THR A 112 14.72 -12.86 -31.83
C THR A 112 13.32 -12.38 -32.21
N GLY A 113 13.11 -11.07 -32.17
CA GLY A 113 11.82 -10.44 -32.47
C GLY A 113 11.27 -10.75 -33.86
N ASP A 114 12.13 -11.11 -34.82
CA ASP A 114 11.68 -11.57 -36.14
C ASP A 114 10.73 -12.76 -36.08
N LEU A 115 10.94 -13.65 -35.10
CA LEU A 115 10.14 -14.85 -34.92
C LEU A 115 8.76 -14.56 -34.29
N PHE A 116 8.59 -13.38 -33.69
CA PHE A 116 7.31 -12.93 -33.09
C PHE A 116 6.93 -11.50 -33.48
N ALA A 117 7.42 -11.02 -34.63
CA ALA A 117 7.15 -9.68 -35.13
C ALA A 117 5.64 -9.35 -35.27
N SER A 118 4.81 -10.37 -35.49
CA SER A 118 3.35 -10.19 -35.61
C SER A 118 2.68 -9.64 -34.35
N ILE A 119 3.33 -9.71 -33.19
CA ILE A 119 2.80 -9.18 -31.92
C ILE A 119 3.55 -7.95 -31.43
N LEU A 120 4.54 -7.46 -32.20
CA LEU A 120 5.27 -6.25 -31.88
C LEU A 120 4.59 -4.99 -32.42
N THR A 121 4.79 -3.89 -31.73
CA THR A 121 4.38 -2.55 -32.14
C THR A 121 5.43 -1.53 -31.73
N PRO A 122 5.67 -0.46 -32.53
CA PRO A 122 6.43 0.67 -32.06
C PRO A 122 5.73 1.36 -30.89
N GLY A 123 6.46 1.83 -29.92
CA GLY A 123 5.84 2.59 -28.85
C GLY A 123 6.81 2.96 -27.74
N PRO A 124 6.26 3.47 -26.64
CA PRO A 124 4.88 3.86 -26.42
C PRO A 124 4.58 5.26 -26.98
N SER A 125 3.49 5.41 -27.71
CA SER A 125 3.12 6.68 -28.36
C SER A 125 2.77 7.79 -27.37
N ASN A 126 2.38 7.44 -26.14
CA ASN A 126 1.99 8.39 -25.11
C ASN A 126 3.17 8.94 -24.28
N PHE A 127 4.37 8.41 -24.41
CA PHE A 127 5.56 9.04 -23.80
C PHE A 127 5.86 10.44 -24.34
N ASN A 128 5.34 10.76 -25.51
CA ASN A 128 5.55 12.08 -26.11
C ASN A 128 4.84 13.21 -25.38
N ASP A 129 3.80 12.90 -24.61
CA ASP A 129 2.94 13.88 -23.99
C ASP A 129 3.25 14.06 -22.49
N ALA A 130 4.12 13.21 -21.94
CA ALA A 130 4.57 13.35 -20.58
C ALA A 130 5.38 14.64 -20.42
N ASP A 131 4.83 15.64 -19.77
CA ASP A 131 5.41 16.92 -19.35
C ASP A 131 6.07 17.82 -20.42
N GLY A 132 5.90 17.50 -21.68
CA GLY A 132 6.47 18.30 -22.80
C GLY A 132 7.98 18.17 -22.99
N ARG A 133 8.66 17.28 -22.25
CA ARG A 133 10.09 17.03 -22.41
C ARG A 133 10.40 16.12 -23.59
N SER A 134 11.58 16.36 -24.18
CA SER A 134 12.11 15.51 -25.22
C SER A 134 12.68 14.23 -24.61
N LEU A 135 11.88 13.18 -24.52
CA LEU A 135 12.38 11.85 -24.19
C LEU A 135 13.27 11.35 -25.32
N TYR A 136 14.46 10.89 -24.99
CA TYR A 136 15.46 10.51 -25.98
C TYR A 136 15.15 9.17 -26.66
N VAL A 137 14.63 8.19 -25.93
CA VAL A 137 14.21 6.89 -26.47
C VAL A 137 12.70 6.87 -26.59
N ARG A 138 12.19 7.32 -27.74
CA ARG A 138 10.73 7.38 -27.98
C ARG A 138 10.20 6.16 -28.68
N ASP A 139 11.01 5.61 -29.58
CA ASP A 139 10.59 4.60 -30.52
C ASP A 139 11.42 3.35 -30.33
N PHE A 140 10.87 2.38 -29.65
CA PHE A 140 11.39 1.03 -29.52
C PHE A 140 10.24 0.03 -29.65
N LEU A 141 10.55 -1.22 -29.97
CA LEU A 141 9.49 -2.22 -30.12
C LEU A 141 9.02 -2.74 -28.77
N LEU A 142 7.70 -2.84 -28.63
CA LEU A 142 7.00 -3.44 -27.51
C LEU A 142 6.18 -4.63 -27.99
N ILE A 143 5.90 -5.59 -27.11
CA ILE A 143 4.77 -6.48 -27.31
C ILE A 143 3.49 -5.61 -27.22
N ASP A 144 2.65 -5.68 -28.23
CA ASP A 144 1.44 -4.86 -28.38
C ASP A 144 0.49 -5.04 -27.18
N PRO A 145 0.32 -4.04 -26.32
CA PRO A 145 -0.53 -4.16 -25.12
C PRO A 145 -2.00 -4.45 -25.47
N GLN A 146 -2.49 -3.98 -26.62
CA GLN A 146 -3.87 -4.23 -27.04
C GLN A 146 -4.07 -5.69 -27.45
N LYS A 147 -3.06 -6.30 -28.08
CA LYS A 147 -3.09 -7.74 -28.40
C LYS A 147 -3.02 -8.59 -27.12
N VAL A 148 -2.18 -8.19 -26.17
CA VAL A 148 -2.12 -8.87 -24.86
C VAL A 148 -3.47 -8.79 -24.15
N ALA A 149 -4.08 -7.60 -24.09
CA ALA A 149 -5.36 -7.40 -23.42
C ALA A 149 -6.54 -8.12 -24.10
N SER A 150 -6.58 -8.13 -25.44
CA SER A 150 -7.68 -8.71 -26.19
C SER A 150 -7.56 -10.22 -26.44
N ASN A 151 -6.35 -10.75 -26.54
CA ASN A 151 -6.10 -12.16 -26.85
C ASN A 151 -4.76 -12.65 -26.24
N PRO A 152 -4.63 -12.74 -24.92
CA PRO A 152 -3.39 -13.18 -24.27
C PRO A 152 -2.96 -14.59 -24.67
N SER A 153 -3.92 -15.49 -24.87
CA SER A 153 -3.60 -16.86 -25.33
C SER A 153 -3.03 -16.92 -26.74
N GLY A 154 -3.49 -16.04 -27.63
CA GLY A 154 -2.93 -15.91 -28.98
C GLY A 154 -1.51 -15.34 -28.96
N VAL A 155 -1.23 -14.38 -28.09
CA VAL A 155 0.14 -13.86 -27.88
C VAL A 155 1.07 -14.97 -27.37
N LEU A 156 0.64 -15.76 -26.38
CA LEU A 156 1.40 -16.89 -25.88
C LEU A 156 1.66 -17.96 -26.94
N ALA A 157 0.69 -18.23 -27.82
CA ALA A 157 0.88 -19.15 -28.92
C ALA A 157 1.99 -18.68 -29.86
N VAL A 158 2.00 -17.40 -30.25
CA VAL A 158 3.06 -16.81 -31.09
C VAL A 158 4.43 -16.90 -30.41
N LEU A 159 4.52 -16.65 -29.12
CA LEU A 159 5.77 -16.77 -28.38
C LEU A 159 6.27 -18.22 -28.28
N ASN A 160 5.37 -19.18 -28.11
CA ASN A 160 5.71 -20.61 -28.14
C ASN A 160 6.18 -21.05 -29.52
N ASP A 161 5.52 -20.60 -30.58
CA ASP A 161 5.96 -20.88 -31.96
C ASP A 161 7.35 -20.30 -32.24
N ALA A 162 7.64 -19.11 -31.68
CA ALA A 162 8.95 -18.48 -31.76
C ALA A 162 10.03 -19.33 -31.06
N ILE A 163 9.75 -19.89 -29.88
CA ILE A 163 10.66 -20.79 -29.16
C ILE A 163 10.95 -22.05 -30.01
N VAL A 164 9.91 -22.66 -30.57
CA VAL A 164 10.06 -23.85 -31.44
C VAL A 164 10.91 -23.54 -32.68
N ALA A 165 10.64 -22.42 -33.33
CA ALA A 165 11.42 -21.99 -34.51
C ALA A 165 12.87 -21.68 -34.13
N ASN A 166 13.10 -21.02 -33.02
CA ASN A 166 14.46 -20.73 -32.52
C ASN A 166 15.23 -22.01 -32.18
N ASN A 167 14.60 -22.99 -31.54
CA ASN A 167 15.21 -24.29 -31.28
C ASN A 167 15.69 -24.97 -32.58
N ALA A 168 14.90 -24.88 -33.65
CA ALA A 168 15.28 -25.43 -34.96
C ALA A 168 16.48 -24.70 -35.60
N ILE A 169 16.64 -23.41 -35.34
CA ILE A 169 17.74 -22.57 -35.86
C ILE A 169 19.02 -22.78 -35.07
N THR A 170 18.93 -22.79 -33.74
CA THR A 170 20.08 -22.78 -32.83
C THR A 170 20.51 -24.18 -32.39
N GLY A 171 19.66 -25.19 -32.57
CA GLY A 171 19.85 -26.52 -31.99
C GLY A 171 19.52 -26.61 -30.49
N SER A 172 18.93 -25.59 -29.94
CA SER A 172 18.45 -25.55 -28.54
C SER A 172 17.27 -26.51 -28.33
N THR A 173 17.02 -26.88 -27.06
CA THR A 173 15.92 -27.77 -26.66
C THR A 173 15.02 -27.14 -25.62
N ARG A 174 14.82 -25.82 -25.68
CA ARG A 174 13.98 -25.11 -24.72
C ARG A 174 12.54 -25.59 -24.79
N GLY A 175 11.95 -25.80 -23.62
CA GLY A 175 10.53 -26.13 -23.49
C GLY A 175 9.61 -24.97 -23.84
N PRO A 176 8.34 -25.24 -24.13
CA PRO A 176 7.34 -24.20 -24.31
C PRO A 176 7.09 -23.44 -23.00
N ILE A 177 6.54 -22.24 -23.13
CA ILE A 177 5.99 -21.51 -21.99
C ILE A 177 4.88 -22.36 -21.39
N SER A 178 5.07 -22.82 -20.16
CA SER A 178 4.11 -23.66 -19.47
C SER A 178 2.82 -22.88 -19.19
N SER A 179 1.70 -23.59 -19.20
CA SER A 179 0.46 -23.01 -18.69
C SER A 179 0.63 -22.65 -17.20
N PRO A 180 0.08 -21.53 -16.75
CA PRO A 180 0.10 -21.19 -15.34
C PRO A 180 -0.52 -22.30 -14.50
N THR A 181 0.14 -22.65 -13.42
CA THR A 181 -0.37 -23.60 -12.42
C THR A 181 -0.55 -22.89 -11.10
N SER A 182 -1.45 -23.39 -10.25
CA SER A 182 -1.63 -22.84 -8.91
C SER A 182 -0.28 -22.79 -8.19
N SER A 183 0.06 -21.62 -7.66
CA SER A 183 1.22 -21.44 -6.79
C SER A 183 0.84 -21.93 -5.41
N THR A 184 1.05 -23.21 -5.16
CA THR A 184 0.72 -23.82 -3.88
C THR A 184 1.36 -23.13 -2.68
N SER A 185 2.47 -22.42 -2.88
CA SER A 185 3.15 -21.61 -1.86
C SER A 185 2.44 -20.31 -1.52
N ALA A 186 1.62 -19.78 -2.42
CA ALA A 186 0.86 -18.56 -2.19
C ALA A 186 -0.62 -18.84 -1.89
N PHE A 187 -0.98 -20.12 -1.74
CA PHE A 187 -2.34 -20.51 -1.39
C PHE A 187 -2.57 -20.38 0.11
N PHE A 188 -3.66 -19.72 0.51
CA PHE A 188 -4.22 -19.84 1.85
C PHE A 188 -5.76 -19.84 1.82
N ASP A 189 -6.34 -20.46 2.83
CA ASP A 189 -7.77 -20.46 3.14
C ASP A 189 -7.88 -20.20 4.63
N ILE A 190 -8.25 -18.97 5.00
CA ILE A 190 -8.31 -18.51 6.39
C ILE A 190 -9.76 -18.25 6.76
N THR A 191 -10.20 -18.84 7.84
CA THR A 191 -11.53 -18.61 8.42
C THR A 191 -11.38 -17.98 9.80
N GLU A 192 -11.99 -16.82 10.00
CA GLU A 192 -12.10 -16.13 11.28
C GLU A 192 -13.56 -16.10 11.73
N LYS A 193 -13.83 -16.55 12.97
CA LYS A 193 -15.15 -16.51 13.61
C LYS A 193 -15.08 -15.62 14.83
N THR A 194 -16.01 -14.68 14.90
CA THR A 194 -16.09 -13.73 16.01
C THR A 194 -17.48 -13.75 16.64
N ASP A 195 -17.51 -13.96 17.94
CA ASP A 195 -18.66 -13.73 18.79
C ASP A 195 -18.46 -12.44 19.58
N ALA A 196 -19.42 -11.54 19.57
CA ALA A 196 -19.33 -10.31 20.32
C ALA A 196 -20.64 -9.99 21.04
N PHE A 197 -20.52 -9.63 22.32
CA PHE A 197 -21.61 -9.19 23.18
C PHE A 197 -21.33 -7.78 23.67
N TYR A 198 -22.34 -6.93 23.69
CA TYR A 198 -22.19 -5.59 24.25
C TYR A 198 -23.36 -5.19 25.14
N VAL A 199 -23.07 -4.27 26.06
CA VAL A 199 -24.05 -3.53 26.84
C VAL A 199 -23.62 -2.08 26.94
N GLN A 200 -24.57 -1.16 26.78
CA GLN A 200 -24.34 0.28 26.84
C GLN A 200 -25.49 0.93 27.59
N ALA A 201 -25.19 1.85 28.50
CA ALA A 201 -26.16 2.73 29.13
C ALA A 201 -26.05 4.12 28.49
N ASN A 202 -27.18 4.67 28.07
CA ASN A 202 -27.32 6.05 27.60
C ASN A 202 -27.89 6.92 28.71
N PHE A 203 -27.35 8.12 28.84
CA PHE A 203 -27.81 9.05 29.88
C PHE A 203 -27.97 10.47 29.33
N GLU A 204 -28.95 11.15 29.89
CA GLU A 204 -29.20 12.56 29.64
C GLU A 204 -29.70 13.22 30.93
N GLN A 205 -28.98 14.22 31.44
CA GLN A 205 -29.36 14.95 32.64
C GLN A 205 -28.88 16.39 32.57
N GLY A 206 -29.82 17.30 32.40
CA GLY A 206 -29.54 18.73 32.29
C GLY A 206 -28.68 19.03 31.06
N ILE A 207 -27.48 19.57 31.29
CA ILE A 207 -26.52 19.89 30.20
C ILE A 207 -25.66 18.69 29.76
N PHE A 208 -25.77 17.56 30.44
CA PHE A 208 -24.94 16.39 30.21
C PHE A 208 -25.71 15.31 29.43
N ARG A 209 -25.12 14.78 28.37
CA ARG A 209 -25.60 13.60 27.65
C ARG A 209 -24.44 12.74 27.21
N GLY A 210 -24.65 11.44 27.15
CA GLY A 210 -23.59 10.52 26.75
C GLY A 210 -23.94 9.06 26.88
N ASN A 211 -22.93 8.24 26.77
CA ASN A 211 -23.06 6.79 26.98
C ASN A 211 -21.80 6.20 27.59
N VAL A 212 -21.98 5.06 28.23
CA VAL A 212 -20.91 4.19 28.70
C VAL A 212 -21.26 2.76 28.34
N GLY A 213 -20.31 2.04 27.77
CA GLY A 213 -20.52 0.68 27.29
C GLY A 213 -19.30 -0.22 27.43
N LEU A 214 -19.59 -1.51 27.38
CA LEU A 214 -18.59 -2.57 27.34
C LEU A 214 -18.95 -3.53 26.21
N ARG A 215 -17.95 -3.93 25.45
CA ARG A 215 -18.05 -4.99 24.44
C ARG A 215 -17.05 -6.09 24.75
N TYR A 216 -17.53 -7.31 24.84
CA TYR A 216 -16.70 -8.52 24.89
C TYR A 216 -16.64 -9.09 23.48
N VAL A 217 -15.44 -9.42 23.02
CA VAL A 217 -15.18 -10.01 21.71
C VAL A 217 -14.37 -11.28 21.92
N ASP A 218 -14.85 -12.40 21.38
CA ASP A 218 -14.13 -13.66 21.32
C ASP A 218 -13.95 -14.05 19.86
N THR A 219 -12.70 -14.34 19.47
CA THR A 219 -12.36 -14.64 18.08
C THR A 219 -11.55 -15.92 18.01
N SER A 220 -11.92 -16.80 17.08
CA SER A 220 -11.17 -17.99 16.71
C SER A 220 -10.79 -17.93 15.24
N LEU A 221 -9.57 -18.34 14.94
CA LEU A 221 -8.98 -18.32 13.61
C LEU A 221 -8.50 -19.71 13.25
N ASN A 222 -8.71 -20.11 12.01
CA ASN A 222 -8.10 -21.29 11.40
C ASN A 222 -7.47 -20.89 10.07
N SER A 223 -6.14 -21.05 9.96
CA SER A 223 -5.36 -20.78 8.76
C SER A 223 -4.92 -22.09 8.14
N LYS A 224 -5.26 -22.30 6.86
CA LYS A 224 -4.79 -23.41 6.04
C LYS A 224 -3.91 -22.87 4.93
N GLY A 225 -2.80 -23.57 4.69
CA GLY A 225 -1.85 -23.23 3.64
C GLY A 225 -1.09 -24.47 3.19
N ASN A 226 0.07 -24.27 2.58
CA ASN A 226 0.96 -25.35 2.18
C ASN A 226 2.39 -25.06 2.59
N ALA A 227 3.06 -26.05 3.15
CA ALA A 227 4.51 -26.08 3.24
C ALA A 227 5.09 -26.69 1.97
N ILE A 228 5.97 -25.98 1.27
CA ILE A 228 6.59 -26.46 0.04
C ILE A 228 8.00 -26.91 0.35
N LEU A 229 8.22 -28.21 0.24
CA LEU A 229 9.51 -28.86 0.45
C LEU A 229 9.94 -29.59 -0.81
N ASN A 230 11.02 -29.17 -1.42
CA ASN A 230 11.55 -29.75 -2.67
C ASN A 230 10.46 -29.85 -3.78
N GLY A 231 9.64 -28.82 -3.92
CA GLY A 231 8.56 -28.79 -4.90
C GLY A 231 7.33 -29.63 -4.56
N VAL A 232 7.32 -30.31 -3.41
CA VAL A 232 6.17 -31.10 -2.92
C VAL A 232 5.38 -30.27 -1.91
N ALA A 233 4.12 -30.01 -2.21
CA ALA A 233 3.21 -29.30 -1.31
C ALA A 233 2.67 -30.27 -0.24
N THR A 234 2.78 -29.87 1.02
CA THR A 234 2.17 -30.54 2.16
C THR A 234 1.17 -29.58 2.81
N PRO A 235 -0.10 -29.91 2.89
CA PRO A 235 -1.09 -29.05 3.56
C PRO A 235 -0.73 -28.78 5.02
N THR A 236 -0.83 -27.51 5.42
CA THR A 236 -0.68 -27.06 6.81
C THR A 236 -2.01 -26.50 7.31
N SER A 237 -2.24 -26.61 8.61
CA SER A 237 -3.40 -25.99 9.25
C SER A 237 -3.03 -25.60 10.68
N GLU A 238 -3.20 -24.32 10.98
CA GLU A 238 -2.95 -23.76 12.31
C GLU A 238 -4.17 -23.01 12.82
N SER A 239 -4.40 -23.09 14.13
CA SER A 239 -5.52 -22.42 14.78
C SER A 239 -5.03 -21.55 15.92
N SER A 240 -5.68 -20.39 16.09
CA SER A 240 -5.46 -19.48 17.21
C SER A 240 -6.77 -18.91 17.72
N SER A 241 -6.74 -18.32 18.89
CA SER A 241 -7.89 -17.62 19.45
C SER A 241 -7.44 -16.51 20.39
N TYR A 242 -8.32 -15.52 20.55
CA TYR A 242 -8.13 -14.41 21.47
C TYR A 242 -9.46 -13.84 21.93
N SER A 243 -9.47 -13.20 23.10
CA SER A 243 -10.64 -12.48 23.58
C SER A 243 -10.26 -11.15 24.21
N TYR A 244 -11.13 -10.17 24.07
CA TYR A 244 -10.90 -8.80 24.56
C TYR A 244 -12.16 -8.20 25.16
N VAL A 245 -11.95 -7.29 26.14
CA VAL A 245 -12.98 -6.42 26.69
C VAL A 245 -12.69 -4.99 26.24
N LEU A 246 -13.63 -4.39 25.53
CA LEU A 246 -13.50 -3.08 24.89
C LEU A 246 -14.47 -2.08 25.55
N PRO A 247 -14.02 -1.34 26.57
CA PRO A 247 -14.82 -0.27 27.18
C PRO A 247 -14.85 0.96 26.29
N ARG A 248 -15.98 1.71 26.35
CA ARG A 248 -16.16 2.99 25.68
C ARG A 248 -16.96 3.94 26.57
N PHE A 249 -16.56 5.20 26.57
CA PHE A 249 -17.24 6.29 27.21
C PHE A 249 -17.31 7.50 26.29
N ASN A 250 -18.47 8.11 26.14
CA ASN A 250 -18.67 9.36 25.43
C ASN A 250 -19.50 10.31 26.28
N LEU A 251 -19.11 11.57 26.32
CA LEU A 251 -19.77 12.65 27.01
C LEU A 251 -19.91 13.87 26.11
N ALA A 252 -21.08 14.45 26.06
CA ALA A 252 -21.31 15.78 25.50
C ALA A 252 -21.91 16.68 26.57
N VAL A 253 -21.41 17.91 26.65
CA VAL A 253 -21.84 18.93 27.64
C VAL A 253 -22.25 20.19 26.88
N ASP A 254 -23.51 20.55 26.97
CA ASP A 254 -24.05 21.78 26.39
C ASP A 254 -23.76 22.97 27.34
N VAL A 255 -22.51 23.46 27.29
CA VAL A 255 -22.05 24.54 28.22
C VAL A 255 -22.69 25.89 27.94
N HIS A 256 -23.17 26.08 26.71
CA HIS A 256 -23.99 27.23 26.27
C HIS A 256 -24.93 26.76 25.16
N GLU A 257 -25.95 27.54 24.79
CA GLU A 257 -26.86 27.23 23.69
C GLU A 257 -26.16 26.96 22.38
N ASP A 258 -25.02 27.62 22.13
CA ASP A 258 -24.23 27.52 20.92
C ASP A 258 -22.87 26.81 21.12
N VAL A 259 -22.58 26.29 22.34
CA VAL A 259 -21.25 25.70 22.65
C VAL A 259 -21.42 24.33 23.26
N ILE A 260 -20.80 23.33 22.57
CA ILE A 260 -20.79 21.95 23.02
C ILE A 260 -19.35 21.53 23.28
N VAL A 261 -19.09 20.89 24.42
CA VAL A 261 -17.82 20.22 24.72
C VAL A 261 -18.08 18.72 24.70
N ARG A 262 -17.22 18.00 23.97
CA ARG A 262 -17.27 16.54 23.87
C ARG A 262 -16.01 15.92 24.44
N ALA A 263 -16.15 14.77 25.10
CA ALA A 263 -15.04 13.95 25.53
C ALA A 263 -15.34 12.49 25.21
N GLY A 264 -14.34 11.79 24.74
CA GLY A 264 -14.41 10.36 24.40
C GLY A 264 -13.23 9.61 24.98
N TRP A 265 -13.47 8.36 25.38
CA TRP A 265 -12.42 7.41 25.72
C TRP A 265 -12.87 6.03 25.28
N SER A 266 -11.95 5.28 24.61
CA SER A 266 -12.23 3.94 24.13
C SER A 266 -11.00 3.05 24.11
N LYS A 267 -11.26 1.74 24.18
CA LYS A 267 -10.33 0.70 23.72
C LYS A 267 -10.89 0.07 22.44
N ASP A 268 -10.05 -0.02 21.42
CA ASP A 268 -10.37 -0.59 20.12
C ASP A 268 -9.29 -1.61 19.71
N LEU A 269 -9.57 -2.43 18.70
CA LEU A 269 -8.65 -3.43 18.16
C LEU A 269 -8.39 -3.15 16.68
N ARG A 270 -7.12 -3.27 16.27
CA ARG A 270 -6.74 -3.41 14.87
C ARG A 270 -6.30 -4.84 14.60
N ARG A 271 -7.07 -5.56 13.79
CA ARG A 271 -6.76 -6.95 13.45
C ARG A 271 -5.62 -7.03 12.45
N PRO A 272 -4.85 -8.14 12.46
CA PRO A 272 -3.86 -8.42 11.43
C PRO A 272 -4.52 -8.57 10.05
N ASP A 273 -3.74 -8.30 9.01
CA ASP A 273 -4.15 -8.62 7.65
C ASP A 273 -4.10 -10.14 7.42
N PHE A 274 -4.98 -10.66 6.56
CA PHE A 274 -5.04 -12.11 6.33
C PHE A 274 -3.76 -12.67 5.70
N ASP A 275 -3.03 -11.88 4.93
CA ASP A 275 -1.75 -12.28 4.36
C ASP A 275 -0.72 -12.59 5.46
N ASP A 276 -0.69 -11.81 6.54
CA ASP A 276 0.18 -12.03 7.70
C ASP A 276 -0.17 -13.29 8.50
N LEU A 277 -1.43 -13.75 8.39
CA LEU A 277 -1.95 -14.91 9.12
C LEU A 277 -1.80 -16.22 8.33
N SER A 278 -1.16 -16.20 7.16
CA SER A 278 -0.96 -17.40 6.33
C SER A 278 -0.09 -18.42 7.03
N SER A 279 -0.46 -19.71 6.94
CA SER A 279 0.38 -20.82 7.39
C SER A 279 1.26 -21.41 6.25
N ALA A 280 1.28 -20.75 5.09
CA ALA A 280 2.06 -21.19 3.94
C ALA A 280 3.50 -20.68 3.99
N TYR A 281 4.45 -21.52 3.58
CA TYR A 281 5.85 -21.13 3.38
C TYR A 281 6.56 -22.04 2.38
N THR A 282 7.68 -21.57 1.84
CA THR A 282 8.43 -22.31 0.82
C THR A 282 9.91 -22.33 1.14
N PHE A 283 10.49 -23.54 1.16
CA PHE A 283 11.93 -23.71 1.23
C PHE A 283 12.56 -23.76 -0.17
N SER A 284 13.69 -23.07 -0.31
CA SER A 284 14.58 -23.15 -1.46
C SER A 284 15.74 -24.14 -1.17
N THR A 285 16.30 -24.77 -2.20
CA THR A 285 17.56 -25.52 -2.07
C THR A 285 18.76 -24.61 -1.82
N SER A 286 18.65 -23.30 -2.09
CA SER A 286 19.65 -22.30 -1.73
C SER A 286 19.49 -21.89 -0.27
N PRO A 287 20.60 -21.80 0.50
CA PRO A 287 20.58 -21.39 1.89
C PRO A 287 20.50 -19.86 2.10
N ASN A 288 20.57 -19.06 1.04
CA ASN A 288 20.69 -17.62 1.16
C ASN A 288 19.37 -16.85 1.18
N PRO A 289 18.32 -17.21 0.41
CA PRO A 289 17.06 -16.50 0.47
C PRO A 289 16.40 -16.66 1.83
N ALA A 290 15.89 -15.56 2.40
CA ALA A 290 15.03 -15.63 3.56
C ALA A 290 13.72 -16.36 3.23
N VAL A 291 13.23 -17.13 4.19
CA VAL A 291 11.92 -17.76 4.12
C VAL A 291 10.90 -16.79 4.71
N ASP A 292 9.93 -16.42 3.91
CA ASP A 292 8.81 -15.58 4.34
C ASP A 292 7.77 -16.46 5.05
N LEU A 293 7.50 -16.13 6.31
CA LEU A 293 6.60 -16.87 7.20
C LEU A 293 5.42 -15.98 7.55
N GLY A 294 4.21 -16.49 7.37
CA GLY A 294 3.07 -15.89 8.03
C GLY A 294 2.98 -16.32 9.51
N ASN A 295 2.13 -15.66 10.27
CA ASN A 295 1.99 -15.87 11.70
C ASN A 295 0.51 -16.02 12.11
N PRO A 296 -0.06 -17.23 12.06
CA PRO A 296 -1.44 -17.47 12.51
C PRO A 296 -1.68 -17.16 14.00
N GLN A 297 -0.61 -16.99 14.79
CA GLN A 297 -0.70 -16.65 16.22
C GLN A 297 -0.70 -15.14 16.50
N LEU A 298 -0.60 -14.33 15.43
CA LEU A 298 -0.58 -12.87 15.54
C LEU A 298 -1.89 -12.37 16.17
N LYS A 299 -1.76 -11.50 17.16
CA LYS A 299 -2.90 -10.93 17.89
C LYS A 299 -3.20 -9.52 17.38
N PRO A 300 -4.45 -9.07 17.53
CA PRO A 300 -4.76 -7.67 17.26
C PRO A 300 -3.89 -6.69 18.06
N GLU A 301 -3.59 -5.55 17.44
CA GLU A 301 -3.08 -4.39 18.18
C GLU A 301 -4.20 -3.80 19.03
N GLU A 302 -3.89 -3.42 20.26
CA GLU A 302 -4.81 -2.71 21.15
C GLU A 302 -4.60 -1.20 21.03
N VAL A 303 -5.66 -0.47 20.77
CA VAL A 303 -5.63 1.00 20.65
C VAL A 303 -6.45 1.61 21.77
N THR A 304 -5.82 2.39 22.65
CA THR A 304 -6.51 3.20 23.66
C THR A 304 -6.55 4.64 23.18
N SER A 305 -7.74 5.21 23.06
CA SER A 305 -7.97 6.56 22.56
C SER A 305 -8.60 7.46 23.64
N PHE A 306 -8.17 8.70 23.69
CA PHE A 306 -8.78 9.77 24.42
C PHE A 306 -8.93 11.00 23.51
N ASP A 307 -10.13 11.54 23.45
CA ASP A 307 -10.47 12.69 22.62
C ASP A 307 -11.22 13.72 23.44
N ILE A 308 -10.93 15.00 23.25
CA ILE A 308 -11.70 16.11 23.76
C ILE A 308 -11.84 17.20 22.70
N ALA A 309 -13.04 17.73 22.50
CA ALA A 309 -13.30 18.76 21.52
C ALA A 309 -14.29 19.80 22.06
N ALA A 310 -14.14 21.04 21.61
CA ALA A 310 -15.09 22.12 21.83
C ALA A 310 -15.58 22.63 20.47
N GLU A 311 -16.90 22.77 20.36
CA GLU A 311 -17.60 23.22 19.15
C GLU A 311 -18.38 24.47 19.48
N TRP A 312 -18.21 25.54 18.70
CA TRP A 312 -18.95 26.79 18.82
C TRP A 312 -19.73 27.05 17.52
N TYR A 313 -21.05 26.94 17.62
CA TYR A 313 -22.03 27.19 16.56
C TYR A 313 -22.46 28.65 16.56
N PHE A 314 -21.58 29.54 16.14
CA PHE A 314 -21.72 30.99 16.32
C PHE A 314 -22.71 31.64 15.33
N ALA A 315 -23.17 30.94 14.31
CA ALA A 315 -24.17 31.39 13.35
C ALA A 315 -24.82 30.20 12.62
N PRO A 316 -25.96 30.38 11.91
CA PRO A 316 -26.54 29.32 11.07
C PRO A 316 -25.52 28.74 10.11
N ALA A 317 -25.44 27.41 10.03
CA ALA A 317 -24.49 26.65 9.21
C ALA A 317 -23.00 27.04 9.39
N SER A 318 -22.65 27.61 10.58
CA SER A 318 -21.31 28.12 10.87
C SER A 318 -20.81 27.56 12.19
N VAL A 319 -19.61 26.99 12.19
CA VAL A 319 -19.00 26.34 13.35
C VAL A 319 -17.48 26.52 13.37
N VAL A 320 -16.95 26.67 14.56
CA VAL A 320 -15.52 26.49 14.88
C VAL A 320 -15.41 25.30 15.82
N SER A 321 -14.53 24.37 15.50
CA SER A 321 -14.22 23.25 16.39
C SER A 321 -12.72 23.16 16.63
N VAL A 322 -12.36 22.88 17.88
CA VAL A 322 -10.98 22.59 18.32
C VAL A 322 -11.02 21.27 19.06
N GLY A 323 -10.28 20.29 18.55
CA GLY A 323 -10.14 18.98 19.16
C GLY A 323 -8.69 18.68 19.55
N PHE A 324 -8.52 17.91 20.60
CA PHE A 324 -7.27 17.28 20.99
C PHE A 324 -7.52 15.77 21.07
N PHE A 325 -6.61 14.99 20.56
CA PHE A 325 -6.64 13.53 20.65
C PHE A 325 -5.31 12.98 21.15
N HIS A 326 -5.40 11.84 21.83
CA HIS A 326 -4.25 11.04 22.28
C HIS A 326 -4.59 9.58 22.11
N LYS A 327 -3.75 8.86 21.36
CA LYS A 327 -3.90 7.43 21.09
C LYS A 327 -2.62 6.70 21.46
N THR A 328 -2.77 5.59 22.15
CA THR A 328 -1.66 4.65 22.40
C THR A 328 -1.97 3.33 21.71
N ARG A 329 -0.96 2.70 21.14
CA ARG A 329 -1.07 1.39 20.49
C ARG A 329 -0.07 0.44 21.08
N ASP A 330 -0.56 -0.72 21.51
CA ASP A 330 0.22 -1.82 22.04
C ASP A 330 0.15 -3.02 21.11
N GLY A 331 1.22 -3.84 21.11
CA GLY A 331 1.26 -5.07 20.33
C GLY A 331 1.31 -4.84 18.81
N LEU A 332 2.01 -3.80 18.40
CA LEU A 332 2.17 -3.43 16.99
C LEU A 332 2.62 -4.59 16.12
N HIS A 333 2.07 -4.67 14.91
CA HIS A 333 2.51 -5.62 13.91
C HIS A 333 3.83 -5.14 13.31
N VAL A 334 4.90 -5.84 13.65
CA VAL A 334 6.27 -5.50 13.24
C VAL A 334 6.86 -6.66 12.45
N ARG A 335 7.38 -6.37 11.26
CA ARG A 335 8.15 -7.36 10.50
C ARG A 335 9.53 -7.50 11.12
N THR A 336 9.90 -8.73 11.42
CA THR A 336 11.24 -9.07 11.92
C THR A 336 11.95 -9.97 10.93
N ASP A 337 13.24 -9.70 10.74
CA ASP A 337 14.14 -10.56 9.97
C ASP A 337 15.08 -11.25 10.96
N GLU A 338 15.06 -12.56 10.94
CA GLU A 338 15.94 -13.38 11.75
C GLU A 338 17.02 -14.02 10.86
N SER A 339 18.27 -13.88 11.29
CA SER A 339 19.39 -14.52 10.63
C SER A 339 19.95 -15.64 11.50
N PRO A 340 20.27 -16.80 10.92
CA PRO A 340 20.90 -17.89 11.67
C PRO A 340 22.33 -17.50 12.07
N TYR A 341 22.85 -18.14 13.11
CA TYR A 341 24.26 -18.05 13.43
C TYR A 341 25.11 -18.57 12.27
N GLU A 342 26.13 -17.80 11.94
CA GLU A 342 27.18 -18.17 10.99
C GLU A 342 28.54 -17.96 11.67
N ASP A 343 29.37 -19.02 11.68
CA ASP A 343 30.73 -18.96 12.25
C ASP A 343 31.58 -17.99 11.43
N PRO A 344 32.11 -16.90 12.04
CA PRO A 344 32.81 -15.86 11.30
C PRO A 344 34.15 -16.29 10.70
N VAL A 345 34.67 -17.45 11.11
CA VAL A 345 35.95 -17.97 10.63
C VAL A 345 35.76 -19.01 9.54
N THR A 346 34.76 -19.89 9.70
CA THR A 346 34.54 -21.03 8.81
C THR A 346 33.41 -20.78 7.81
N GLY A 347 32.52 -19.81 8.07
CA GLY A 347 31.31 -19.59 7.30
C GLY A 347 30.24 -20.68 7.50
N PHE A 348 30.42 -21.57 8.50
CA PHE A 348 29.46 -22.61 8.77
C PHE A 348 28.24 -22.04 9.51
N ARG A 349 27.06 -22.33 9.00
CA ARG A 349 25.79 -22.00 9.65
C ARG A 349 25.35 -23.11 10.60
N ASP A 350 24.47 -22.72 11.51
CA ASP A 350 23.78 -23.63 12.41
C ASP A 350 23.02 -24.72 11.62
N ILE A 351 23.16 -25.95 12.05
CA ILE A 351 22.49 -27.15 11.49
C ILE A 351 21.56 -27.83 12.49
N THR A 352 21.27 -27.15 13.62
CA THR A 352 20.34 -27.70 14.63
C THR A 352 18.89 -27.45 14.24
N ASP A 353 18.00 -28.37 14.59
CA ASP A 353 16.56 -28.25 14.41
C ASP A 353 15.88 -28.38 15.80
N PRO A 354 15.24 -27.34 16.32
CA PRO A 354 15.14 -25.97 15.80
C PRO A 354 16.45 -25.18 15.87
N CYS A 355 16.55 -24.12 15.03
CA CYS A 355 17.70 -23.22 15.00
C CYS A 355 17.95 -22.54 16.36
N GLU A 356 19.20 -22.53 16.87
CA GLU A 356 19.51 -22.03 18.20
C GLU A 356 19.57 -20.49 18.29
N ALA A 357 19.90 -19.82 17.18
CA ALA A 357 20.21 -18.39 17.18
C ALA A 357 19.34 -17.55 16.23
N GLY A 358 18.23 -18.08 15.75
CA GLY A 358 17.30 -17.41 14.83
C GLY A 358 17.27 -18.04 13.43
N GLY A 359 16.35 -17.57 12.60
CA GLY A 359 16.03 -18.17 11.33
C GLY A 359 15.19 -19.46 11.45
N ILE A 360 15.07 -20.18 10.36
CA ILE A 360 14.30 -21.44 10.29
C ILE A 360 15.17 -22.57 9.72
N PHE A 361 15.02 -23.78 10.27
CA PHE A 361 15.71 -24.96 9.74
C PHE A 361 15.13 -25.38 8.39
N ASN A 362 15.97 -25.35 7.36
CA ASN A 362 15.63 -25.74 5.99
C ASN A 362 16.25 -27.10 5.67
N PRO A 363 15.46 -28.19 5.67
CA PRO A 363 15.98 -29.56 5.52
C PRO A 363 16.45 -29.88 4.10
N ILE A 364 16.16 -29.01 3.10
CA ILE A 364 16.52 -29.25 1.69
C ILE A 364 17.59 -28.28 1.17
N ALA A 365 18.06 -27.34 1.98
CA ALA A 365 19.10 -26.42 1.54
C ALA A 365 20.41 -27.17 1.22
N ASP A 366 21.07 -26.77 0.13
CA ASP A 366 22.41 -27.26 -0.20
C ASP A 366 23.46 -26.61 0.72
N ILE A 367 24.10 -27.44 1.52
CA ILE A 367 25.04 -27.02 2.57
C ILE A 367 26.49 -27.28 2.22
N ASN A 368 26.84 -27.57 0.97
CA ASN A 368 28.21 -27.83 0.55
C ASN A 368 29.19 -26.73 0.95
N VAL A 369 28.69 -25.50 1.12
CA VAL A 369 29.51 -24.33 1.50
C VAL A 369 29.49 -24.11 3.03
N PHE A 370 28.42 -24.55 3.72
CA PHE A 370 28.15 -24.16 5.12
C PHE A 370 28.23 -25.32 6.14
N GLY A 371 28.43 -26.54 5.70
CA GLY A 371 28.49 -27.69 6.59
C GLY A 371 28.46 -29.04 5.88
N PRO A 372 28.16 -30.13 6.59
CA PRO A 372 28.07 -31.47 6.00
C PRO A 372 26.89 -31.57 5.01
N VAL A 373 27.14 -32.15 3.83
CA VAL A 373 26.13 -32.31 2.77
C VAL A 373 24.94 -33.17 3.23
N GLY A 374 23.71 -32.70 2.98
CA GLY A 374 22.50 -33.49 3.12
C GLY A 374 21.87 -33.54 4.52
N VAL A 375 22.31 -32.69 5.47
CA VAL A 375 21.71 -32.62 6.82
C VAL A 375 20.74 -31.46 7.01
N GLY A 376 20.58 -30.55 6.05
CA GLY A 376 19.83 -29.32 6.20
C GLY A 376 20.64 -28.23 6.90
N VAL A 377 20.14 -27.00 6.90
CA VAL A 377 20.82 -25.84 7.49
C VAL A 377 19.79 -24.78 7.90
N CYS A 378 20.10 -24.02 8.94
CA CYS A 378 19.32 -22.85 9.30
C CYS A 378 19.48 -21.75 8.25
N VAL A 379 18.36 -21.18 7.79
CA VAL A 379 18.32 -20.13 6.79
C VAL A 379 17.64 -18.89 7.38
N PRO A 380 17.88 -17.70 6.81
CA PRO A 380 17.17 -16.50 7.24
C PRO A 380 15.66 -16.67 7.11
N SER A 381 14.92 -16.08 8.04
CA SER A 381 13.45 -16.02 7.98
C SER A 381 12.98 -14.61 8.24
N SER A 382 11.82 -14.26 7.70
CA SER A 382 11.12 -13.02 8.01
C SER A 382 9.67 -13.31 8.38
N GLN A 383 9.16 -12.63 9.38
CA GLN A 383 7.81 -12.85 9.91
C GLN A 383 7.26 -11.57 10.55
N THR A 384 5.95 -11.35 10.41
CA THR A 384 5.26 -10.32 11.19
C THR A 384 4.94 -10.86 12.58
N ILE A 385 5.33 -10.12 13.62
CA ILE A 385 5.09 -10.45 15.03
C ILE A 385 4.42 -9.29 15.76
N ASN A 386 3.83 -9.55 16.94
CA ASN A 386 3.47 -8.48 17.85
C ASN A 386 4.75 -7.93 18.51
N GLY A 387 5.18 -6.75 18.12
CA GLY A 387 6.36 -6.07 18.63
C GLY A 387 6.19 -5.67 20.08
N ALA A 388 7.32 -5.50 20.77
CA ALA A 388 7.36 -4.95 22.12
C ALA A 388 7.39 -3.43 22.07
N GLY A 389 6.67 -2.80 22.99
CA GLY A 389 6.63 -1.34 23.14
C GLY A 389 5.29 -0.75 22.73
N GLU A 390 5.10 0.48 23.13
CA GLU A 390 3.91 1.27 22.87
C GLU A 390 4.25 2.38 21.89
N THR A 391 3.36 2.67 20.95
CA THR A 391 3.44 3.91 20.17
C THR A 391 2.35 4.86 20.59
N THR A 392 2.68 6.13 20.57
CA THR A 392 1.79 7.22 20.93
C THR A 392 1.58 8.13 19.73
N GLN A 393 0.34 8.47 19.49
CA GLN A 393 -0.09 9.49 18.52
C GLN A 393 -0.94 10.52 19.27
N LYS A 394 -0.55 11.78 19.21
CA LYS A 394 -1.31 12.89 19.81
C LYS A 394 -1.36 14.07 18.86
N GLY A 395 -2.41 14.86 18.95
CA GLY A 395 -2.53 16.00 18.04
C GLY A 395 -3.69 16.91 18.35
N ILE A 396 -3.75 17.96 17.54
CA ILE A 396 -4.79 18.98 17.54
C ILE A 396 -5.45 18.99 16.17
N GLU A 397 -6.77 19.03 16.19
CA GLU A 397 -7.61 19.22 15.01
C GLU A 397 -8.39 20.52 15.12
N LEU A 398 -8.37 21.32 14.07
CA LEU A 398 -9.15 22.53 13.94
C LEU A 398 -10.12 22.35 12.76
N ALA A 399 -11.39 22.65 12.97
CA ALA A 399 -12.37 22.71 11.91
C ALA A 399 -13.08 24.08 11.94
N PHE A 400 -13.28 24.65 10.77
CA PHE A 400 -13.98 25.90 10.57
C PHE A 400 -14.94 25.76 9.39
N GLN A 401 -16.18 26.13 9.62
CA GLN A 401 -17.18 26.31 8.56
C GLN A 401 -17.86 27.62 8.73
N TYR A 402 -18.02 28.37 7.64
CA TYR A 402 -18.72 29.64 7.64
C TYR A 402 -19.55 29.80 6.36
N ASP A 403 -20.82 30.13 6.54
CA ASP A 403 -21.76 30.33 5.45
C ASP A 403 -22.23 31.80 5.46
N LEU A 404 -22.26 32.43 4.29
CA LEU A 404 -22.67 33.82 4.13
C LEU A 404 -24.16 34.00 3.88
N ALA A 405 -24.96 32.95 3.88
CA ALA A 405 -26.40 32.98 3.61
C ALA A 405 -27.16 33.93 4.59
N GLN A 406 -26.70 34.05 5.82
CA GLN A 406 -27.25 34.98 6.80
C GLN A 406 -27.16 36.45 6.42
N PHE A 407 -26.30 36.83 5.47
CA PHE A 407 -26.09 38.19 4.98
C PHE A 407 -26.77 38.45 3.63
N GLU A 408 -27.84 37.72 3.31
CA GLU A 408 -28.48 37.79 1.99
C GLU A 408 -28.95 39.21 1.65
N GLU A 409 -29.49 39.94 2.61
CA GLU A 409 -29.96 41.33 2.40
C GLU A 409 -28.81 42.29 2.03
N GLN A 410 -27.59 42.06 2.56
CA GLN A 410 -26.43 42.91 2.35
C GLN A 410 -25.59 42.48 1.13
N LEU A 411 -25.44 41.17 0.94
CA LEU A 411 -24.54 40.58 -0.04
C LEU A 411 -25.23 40.14 -1.35
N GLY A 412 -26.55 40.01 -1.32
CA GLY A 412 -27.33 39.59 -2.48
C GLY A 412 -26.85 38.24 -3.05
N TRP A 413 -26.35 38.24 -4.28
CA TRP A 413 -25.84 37.03 -4.92
C TRP A 413 -24.63 36.45 -4.17
N ALA A 414 -23.77 37.27 -3.60
CA ALA A 414 -22.57 36.83 -2.91
C ALA A 414 -22.85 36.11 -1.58
N SER A 415 -24.11 36.13 -1.08
CA SER A 415 -24.50 35.34 0.09
C SER A 415 -24.49 33.83 -0.15
N GLY A 416 -24.37 33.37 -1.39
CA GLY A 416 -24.20 31.97 -1.69
C GLY A 416 -22.79 31.39 -1.44
N PHE A 417 -21.82 32.24 -1.08
CA PHE A 417 -20.48 31.78 -0.73
C PHE A 417 -20.38 31.22 0.68
N GLY A 418 -19.53 30.21 0.83
CA GLY A 418 -19.11 29.66 2.10
C GLY A 418 -17.68 29.12 2.06
N LEU A 419 -17.14 28.88 3.25
CA LEU A 419 -15.80 28.37 3.48
C LEU A 419 -15.84 27.19 4.45
N ILE A 420 -15.12 26.12 4.12
CA ILE A 420 -14.84 25.00 5.03
C ILE A 420 -13.32 24.83 5.06
N ALA A 421 -12.74 24.75 6.26
CA ALA A 421 -11.32 24.50 6.46
C ALA A 421 -11.11 23.50 7.59
N ASN A 422 -10.19 22.58 7.41
CA ASN A 422 -9.75 21.66 8.44
C ASN A 422 -8.22 21.67 8.47
N PHE A 423 -7.67 21.57 9.66
CA PHE A 423 -6.23 21.51 9.91
C PHE A 423 -5.96 20.49 11.00
N THR A 424 -4.96 19.64 10.78
CA THR A 424 -4.46 18.66 11.75
C THR A 424 -2.97 18.85 11.92
N LYS A 425 -2.53 18.93 13.17
CA LYS A 425 -1.11 18.78 13.55
C LYS A 425 -1.02 17.69 14.59
N GLN A 426 -0.14 16.73 14.33
CA GLN A 426 0.04 15.56 15.17
C GLN A 426 1.52 15.21 15.32
N GLU A 427 1.82 14.51 16.40
CA GLU A 427 3.15 14.01 16.74
C GLU A 427 3.07 12.51 17.02
N PHE A 428 4.11 11.82 16.65
CA PHE A 428 4.27 10.39 16.86
C PHE A 428 5.47 10.13 17.74
N ASP A 429 5.34 9.17 18.66
CA ASP A 429 6.41 8.70 19.52
C ASP A 429 6.31 7.18 19.66
N GLY A 430 7.44 6.49 19.71
CA GLY A 430 7.44 5.03 19.80
C GLY A 430 8.84 4.43 19.69
N PRO A 431 8.91 3.09 19.73
CA PRO A 431 10.19 2.40 19.60
C PRO A 431 10.89 2.71 18.27
N ASP A 432 12.18 2.85 18.34
CA ASP A 432 13.06 3.26 17.23
C ASP A 432 13.18 2.25 16.07
N SER A 433 12.43 1.15 16.06
CA SER A 433 12.81 -0.04 15.31
C SER A 433 11.85 -0.46 14.20
N PHE A 434 10.91 0.40 13.77
CA PHE A 434 9.96 -0.02 12.74
C PHE A 434 10.56 -0.20 11.35
N LEU A 435 11.68 0.43 11.08
CA LEU A 435 12.29 0.42 9.76
C LEU A 435 13.78 0.09 9.90
N SER A 436 14.13 -1.16 9.67
CA SER A 436 15.53 -1.55 9.53
C SER A 436 15.95 -1.48 8.07
N PRO A 437 16.93 -0.66 7.71
CA PRO A 437 17.45 -0.68 6.35
C PRO A 437 18.05 -2.05 6.05
N THR A 438 17.94 -2.49 4.79
CA THR A 438 18.57 -3.74 4.39
C THR A 438 20.08 -3.69 4.65
N SER A 439 20.71 -4.84 4.86
CA SER A 439 22.16 -4.94 5.01
C SER A 439 22.90 -4.31 3.82
N ARG A 440 22.33 -4.34 2.63
CA ARG A 440 22.87 -3.71 1.42
C ARG A 440 22.85 -2.19 1.52
N ALA A 441 21.75 -1.60 1.97
CA ALA A 441 21.66 -0.15 2.20
C ALA A 441 22.66 0.30 3.26
N ASN A 442 22.78 -0.41 4.37
CA ASN A 442 23.77 -0.13 5.40
C ASN A 442 25.20 -0.19 4.86
N ASN A 443 25.55 -1.19 4.06
CA ASN A 443 26.87 -1.29 3.44
C ASN A 443 27.17 -0.09 2.52
N VAL A 444 26.17 0.43 1.81
CA VAL A 444 26.33 1.66 1.00
C VAL A 444 26.59 2.86 1.90
N PHE A 445 25.81 3.06 2.96
CA PHE A 445 26.01 4.16 3.91
C PHE A 445 27.40 4.11 4.53
N GLU A 446 27.83 2.96 5.03
CA GLU A 446 29.16 2.75 5.61
C GLU A 446 30.27 3.02 4.61
N SER A 447 30.13 2.55 3.36
CA SER A 447 31.12 2.77 2.31
C SER A 447 31.28 4.25 1.91
N LEU A 448 30.23 5.04 2.11
CA LEU A 448 30.21 6.50 1.89
C LEU A 448 30.62 7.29 3.14
N GLY A 449 30.91 6.62 4.27
CA GLY A 449 31.26 7.25 5.53
C GLY A 449 30.07 7.93 6.22
N ALA A 450 28.83 7.57 5.86
CA ALA A 450 27.63 8.05 6.51
C ALA A 450 27.34 7.20 7.75
N THR A 451 27.66 7.74 8.94
CA THR A 451 27.49 7.04 10.23
C THR A 451 26.23 7.47 10.98
N ASP A 452 25.58 8.56 10.57
CA ASP A 452 24.48 9.19 11.30
C ASP A 452 23.20 9.27 10.43
N VAL A 453 22.93 8.26 9.61
CA VAL A 453 21.71 8.21 8.82
C VAL A 453 20.56 7.81 9.74
N ASP A 454 19.68 8.76 10.07
CA ASP A 454 18.49 8.49 10.84
C ASP A 454 17.39 7.91 9.93
N LEU A 455 17.16 6.62 10.07
CA LEU A 455 16.17 5.87 9.29
C LEU A 455 14.94 5.49 10.14
N ARG A 456 14.90 5.98 11.37
CA ARG A 456 13.85 5.64 12.32
C ARG A 456 12.56 6.37 12.01
N ALA A 457 11.45 5.69 12.14
CA ALA A 457 10.13 6.29 12.17
C ALA A 457 9.24 5.50 13.14
N PRO A 458 8.64 6.14 14.12
CA PRO A 458 7.73 5.48 15.06
C PRO A 458 6.43 5.03 14.41
N LEU A 459 6.02 5.70 13.36
CA LEU A 459 4.89 5.33 12.49
C LEU A 459 5.23 5.68 11.04
N VAL A 460 4.67 4.92 10.12
CA VAL A 460 4.82 5.09 8.67
C VAL A 460 3.49 5.49 8.04
N ASP A 461 3.53 6.04 6.82
CA ASP A 461 2.39 6.44 6.00
C ASP A 461 1.50 7.55 6.62
N LEU A 462 2.02 8.27 7.61
CA LEU A 462 1.31 9.33 8.31
C LEU A 462 2.10 10.65 8.30
N SER A 463 1.45 11.71 7.80
CA SER A 463 1.99 13.08 7.85
C SER A 463 1.72 13.71 9.21
N GLU A 464 2.67 14.49 9.72
CA GLU A 464 2.45 15.25 10.96
C GLU A 464 1.48 16.42 10.77
N THR A 465 1.52 17.06 9.59
CA THR A 465 0.64 18.19 9.29
C THR A 465 -0.18 17.89 8.04
N ALA A 466 -1.49 18.15 8.11
CA ALA A 466 -2.37 18.10 6.96
C ALA A 466 -3.46 19.17 7.08
N TYR A 467 -3.88 19.72 5.95
CA TYR A 467 -5.00 20.63 5.91
C TYR A 467 -5.78 20.53 4.60
N ASN A 468 -7.04 20.93 4.67
CA ASN A 468 -7.84 21.16 3.49
C ASN A 468 -8.68 22.41 3.64
N MET A 469 -8.92 23.09 2.54
CA MET A 469 -9.72 24.29 2.46
C MET A 469 -10.65 24.20 1.25
N THR A 470 -11.94 24.44 1.48
CA THR A 470 -12.95 24.44 0.42
C THR A 470 -13.69 25.78 0.43
N VAL A 471 -13.63 26.47 -0.68
CA VAL A 471 -14.54 27.59 -0.97
C VAL A 471 -15.67 27.04 -1.83
N TYR A 472 -16.89 27.34 -1.45
CA TYR A 472 -18.05 26.92 -2.22
C TYR A 472 -19.02 28.08 -2.48
N TYR A 473 -19.85 27.89 -3.50
CA TYR A 473 -20.96 28.77 -3.83
C TYR A 473 -22.20 27.95 -4.12
N GLU A 474 -23.30 28.22 -3.41
CA GLU A 474 -24.55 27.50 -3.58
C GLU A 474 -25.73 28.48 -3.60
N LYS A 475 -26.09 28.98 -4.79
CA LYS A 475 -27.24 29.87 -4.99
C LYS A 475 -27.69 29.92 -6.45
N HIS A 476 -28.97 30.21 -6.68
CA HIS A 476 -29.57 30.42 -8.01
C HIS A 476 -29.35 29.25 -8.99
N GLY A 477 -29.44 28.02 -8.49
CA GLY A 477 -29.20 26.82 -9.29
C GLY A 477 -27.74 26.55 -9.64
N VAL A 478 -26.81 27.38 -9.16
CA VAL A 478 -25.36 27.13 -9.29
C VAL A 478 -24.85 26.51 -8.00
N SER A 479 -24.13 25.38 -8.11
CA SER A 479 -23.31 24.79 -7.06
C SER A 479 -21.88 24.69 -7.56
N ALA A 480 -20.98 25.45 -6.97
CA ALA A 480 -19.56 25.46 -7.33
C ALA A 480 -18.69 25.21 -6.11
N ARG A 481 -17.63 24.46 -6.25
CA ARG A 481 -16.67 24.16 -5.18
C ARG A 481 -15.25 24.18 -5.70
N MET A 482 -14.33 24.72 -4.90
CA MET A 482 -12.89 24.66 -5.12
C MET A 482 -12.24 24.20 -3.83
N ARG A 483 -11.57 23.06 -3.86
CA ARG A 483 -10.95 22.42 -2.70
C ARG A 483 -9.47 22.23 -2.92
N TYR A 484 -8.68 22.78 -2.01
CA TYR A 484 -7.25 22.51 -1.90
C TYR A 484 -7.01 21.57 -0.71
N THR A 485 -6.25 20.51 -0.94
CA THR A 485 -5.85 19.54 0.09
C THR A 485 -4.34 19.43 0.07
N TRP A 486 -3.71 19.57 1.21
CA TRP A 486 -2.26 19.46 1.37
C TRP A 486 -1.91 18.56 2.55
N ARG A 487 -0.83 17.82 2.42
CA ARG A 487 -0.21 17.05 3.50
C ARG A 487 1.31 17.16 3.45
N GLU A 488 1.93 17.19 4.60
CA GLU A 488 3.36 17.19 4.82
C GLU A 488 3.99 15.85 4.39
N ALA A 489 5.26 15.87 4.01
CA ALA A 489 6.04 14.67 3.72
C ALA A 489 6.00 13.67 4.89
N TYR A 490 6.11 12.38 4.57
CA TYR A 490 6.10 11.32 5.58
C TYR A 490 6.95 10.13 5.17
N ARG A 491 7.44 9.38 6.15
CA ARG A 491 8.14 8.12 5.93
C ARG A 491 7.15 7.07 5.44
N SER A 492 7.44 6.49 4.27
CA SER A 492 6.61 5.41 3.70
C SER A 492 7.00 4.05 4.28
N GLU A 493 6.03 3.13 4.34
CA GLU A 493 6.28 1.72 4.60
C GLU A 493 7.09 1.08 3.46
N ASP A 494 7.01 1.63 2.24
CA ASP A 494 7.78 1.17 1.10
C ASP A 494 9.28 1.44 1.31
N PHE A 495 10.03 0.36 1.45
CA PHE A 495 11.46 0.39 1.22
C PHE A 495 11.70 0.07 -0.25
N GLY A 496 12.45 0.88 -0.93
CA GLY A 496 12.77 0.70 -2.35
C GLY A 496 13.50 -0.61 -2.68
N SER A 497 13.12 -1.70 -2.06
CA SER A 497 13.65 -3.05 -2.24
C SER A 497 12.85 -3.81 -3.28
N THR A 498 12.79 -3.27 -4.49
CA THR A 498 12.29 -4.03 -5.64
C THR A 498 13.45 -4.60 -6.44
N SER A 499 13.19 -5.51 -7.37
CA SER A 499 14.20 -5.99 -8.33
C SER A 499 14.82 -4.85 -9.15
N SER A 500 14.13 -3.72 -9.27
CA SER A 500 14.58 -2.52 -9.98
C SER A 500 15.35 -1.55 -9.07
N LEU A 501 15.11 -1.58 -7.76
CA LEU A 501 15.78 -0.76 -6.74
C LEU A 501 16.32 -1.70 -5.65
N PRO A 502 17.42 -2.42 -5.90
CA PRO A 502 17.89 -3.47 -4.99
C PRO A 502 18.57 -2.96 -3.72
N TRP A 503 18.64 -1.65 -3.52
CA TRP A 503 19.37 -1.04 -2.40
C TRP A 503 18.60 -1.11 -1.09
N GLY A 504 17.25 -1.13 -1.11
CA GLY A 504 16.42 -1.14 0.09
C GLY A 504 16.58 0.11 0.93
N PHE A 505 16.68 1.27 0.28
CA PHE A 505 16.68 2.55 0.98
C PHE A 505 15.29 2.86 1.53
N PRO A 506 15.21 3.47 2.71
CA PRO A 506 13.95 4.02 3.21
C PRO A 506 13.40 5.08 2.25
N VAL A 507 12.10 5.09 2.06
CA VAL A 507 11.40 6.00 1.16
C VAL A 507 10.65 7.06 1.96
N VAL A 508 10.73 8.30 1.51
CA VAL A 508 9.91 9.43 1.98
C VAL A 508 8.97 9.83 0.86
N GLN A 509 7.67 9.79 1.12
CA GLN A 509 6.69 10.44 0.27
C GLN A 509 6.78 11.94 0.51
N GLU A 510 7.11 12.72 -0.53
CA GLU A 510 7.22 14.16 -0.43
C GLU A 510 5.86 14.82 -0.13
N ASP A 511 5.90 16.05 0.36
CA ASP A 511 4.70 16.83 0.59
C ASP A 511 3.89 17.02 -0.69
N ARG A 512 2.58 17.11 -0.56
CA ARG A 512 1.71 17.15 -1.73
C ARG A 512 0.49 18.04 -1.50
N GLY A 513 0.24 18.93 -2.49
CA GLY A 513 -0.90 19.82 -2.50
C GLY A 513 -1.74 19.72 -3.77
N GLN A 514 -3.00 19.28 -3.69
CA GLN A 514 -3.88 19.08 -4.84
C GLN A 514 -5.07 20.04 -4.81
N LEU A 515 -5.29 20.73 -5.94
CA LEU A 515 -6.44 21.59 -6.16
C LEU A 515 -7.48 20.91 -7.06
N ASN A 516 -8.70 20.76 -6.56
CA ASN A 516 -9.84 20.25 -7.29
C ASN A 516 -10.92 21.31 -7.39
N ALA A 517 -11.67 21.34 -8.49
CA ALA A 517 -12.77 22.28 -8.69
C ALA A 517 -13.96 21.60 -9.36
N SER A 518 -15.16 22.02 -9.02
CA SER A 518 -16.38 21.61 -9.70
C SER A 518 -17.37 22.74 -9.79
N ILE A 519 -18.17 22.74 -10.83
CA ILE A 519 -19.33 23.63 -10.99
C ILE A 519 -20.47 22.84 -11.60
N ASN A 520 -21.64 22.92 -11.01
CA ASN A 520 -22.88 22.34 -11.49
C ASN A 520 -23.92 23.46 -11.63
N TYR A 521 -24.74 23.34 -12.66
CA TYR A 521 -25.82 24.30 -12.92
C TYR A 521 -27.13 23.58 -13.24
N ASP A 522 -28.16 23.89 -12.45
CA ASP A 522 -29.52 23.45 -12.69
C ASP A 522 -30.16 24.33 -13.78
N VAL A 523 -30.11 23.86 -15.03
CA VAL A 523 -30.71 24.55 -16.17
C VAL A 523 -32.24 24.69 -15.99
N ASN A 524 -32.85 23.67 -15.40
CA ASN A 524 -34.23 23.59 -14.95
C ASN A 524 -34.40 22.40 -14.00
N ASP A 525 -35.63 22.17 -13.51
CA ASP A 525 -35.95 21.10 -12.53
C ASP A 525 -35.59 19.68 -13.01
N LYS A 526 -35.31 19.51 -14.30
CA LYS A 526 -35.01 18.20 -14.90
C LYS A 526 -33.58 18.06 -15.43
N LEU A 527 -32.94 19.15 -15.79
CA LEU A 527 -31.62 19.11 -16.43
C LEU A 527 -30.60 19.83 -15.55
N ASN A 528 -29.60 19.10 -15.13
CA ASN A 528 -28.36 19.60 -14.51
C ASN A 528 -27.17 19.37 -15.44
N VAL A 529 -26.28 20.34 -15.54
CA VAL A 529 -25.00 20.22 -16.27
C VAL A 529 -23.86 20.54 -15.32
N GLY A 530 -22.75 19.80 -15.46
CA GLY A 530 -21.60 19.93 -14.57
C GLY A 530 -20.26 19.85 -15.29
N LEU A 531 -19.29 20.53 -14.70
CA LEU A 531 -17.88 20.43 -15.03
C LEU A 531 -17.11 20.12 -13.74
N GLU A 532 -16.26 19.12 -13.79
CA GLU A 532 -15.34 18.75 -12.72
C GLU A 532 -13.90 18.76 -13.23
N VAL A 533 -13.01 19.32 -12.42
CA VAL A 533 -11.57 19.33 -12.67
C VAL A 533 -10.87 18.74 -11.47
N VAL A 534 -10.12 17.66 -11.68
CA VAL A 534 -9.27 17.05 -10.67
C VAL A 534 -7.81 17.36 -10.99
N ASN A 535 -7.04 17.67 -9.96
CA ASN A 535 -5.63 18.07 -10.06
C ASN A 535 -5.40 19.28 -11.00
N LEU A 536 -6.10 20.40 -10.73
CA LEU A 536 -6.06 21.60 -11.56
C LEU A 536 -4.64 22.18 -11.73
N LEU A 537 -3.78 21.98 -10.72
CA LEU A 537 -2.40 22.48 -10.70
C LEU A 537 -1.39 21.50 -11.29
N GLU A 538 -1.83 20.28 -11.71
CA GLU A 538 -0.95 19.24 -12.25
C GLU A 538 0.12 18.80 -11.24
N GLU A 539 -0.26 18.75 -9.96
CA GLU A 539 0.60 18.31 -8.88
C GLU A 539 1.10 16.88 -9.11
N GLU A 540 2.39 16.68 -8.99
CA GLU A 540 3.06 15.40 -9.21
C GLU A 540 3.16 14.58 -7.92
N VAL A 541 3.49 13.31 -8.04
CA VAL A 541 3.80 12.42 -6.92
C VAL A 541 5.29 12.19 -6.89
N GLU A 542 5.97 12.63 -5.85
CA GLU A 542 7.40 12.48 -5.70
C GLU A 542 7.74 11.64 -4.46
N GLN A 543 8.74 10.78 -4.61
CA GLN A 543 9.31 10.01 -3.51
C GLN A 543 10.82 10.18 -3.50
N SER A 544 11.34 10.55 -2.35
CA SER A 544 12.78 10.58 -2.09
C SER A 544 13.24 9.34 -1.35
N CYS A 545 14.45 8.89 -1.65
CA CYS A 545 15.13 7.87 -0.88
C CYS A 545 16.00 8.50 0.19
N VAL A 546 16.17 7.78 1.29
CA VAL A 546 16.96 8.09 2.48
C VAL A 546 16.25 9.12 3.35
N ASN A 547 16.17 10.37 2.92
CA ASN A 547 15.53 11.47 3.63
C ASN A 547 14.77 12.36 2.64
N GLU A 548 13.89 13.20 3.17
CA GLU A 548 13.14 14.22 2.44
C GLU A 548 14.07 15.07 1.55
N GLY A 549 13.75 15.16 0.27
CA GLY A 549 14.50 15.92 -0.72
C GLY A 549 15.93 15.44 -1.00
N ALA A 550 16.38 14.30 -0.42
CA ALA A 550 17.78 13.89 -0.53
C ALA A 550 18.12 13.25 -1.88
N LEU A 551 17.33 12.28 -2.32
CA LEU A 551 17.54 11.56 -3.57
C LEU A 551 16.20 11.22 -4.20
N LEU A 552 15.85 11.83 -5.31
CA LEU A 552 14.63 11.48 -6.03
C LEU A 552 14.69 10.02 -6.50
N CYS A 553 13.79 9.18 -6.01
CA CYS A 553 13.71 7.77 -6.32
C CYS A 553 12.55 7.42 -7.24
N PHE A 554 11.45 8.13 -7.11
CA PHE A 554 10.27 7.94 -7.93
C PHE A 554 9.59 9.29 -8.17
N GLN A 555 9.12 9.47 -9.40
CA GLN A 555 8.25 10.58 -9.76
C GLN A 555 7.12 10.07 -10.64
N GLY A 556 5.90 10.32 -10.20
CA GLY A 556 4.68 10.03 -10.94
C GLY A 556 4.09 11.30 -11.52
N LEU A 557 4.00 11.35 -12.84
CA LEU A 557 3.32 12.45 -13.54
C LEU A 557 1.81 12.21 -13.45
N THR A 558 1.11 13.17 -12.89
CA THR A 558 -0.35 13.12 -12.75
C THR A 558 -0.96 14.31 -13.49
N ASP A 559 -1.67 13.99 -14.57
CA ASP A 559 -2.32 15.01 -15.39
C ASP A 559 -3.57 15.59 -14.72
N ARG A 560 -3.97 16.76 -15.23
CA ARG A 560 -5.26 17.37 -14.99
C ARG A 560 -6.37 16.57 -15.67
N ARG A 561 -7.39 16.17 -14.92
CA ARG A 561 -8.57 15.48 -15.49
C ARG A 561 -9.77 16.41 -15.52
N LEU A 562 -10.34 16.58 -16.71
CA LEU A 562 -11.58 17.29 -16.94
C LEU A 562 -12.71 16.29 -17.18
N THR A 563 -13.84 16.48 -16.50
CA THR A 563 -15.06 15.71 -16.72
C THR A 563 -16.22 16.66 -16.95
N VAL A 564 -16.93 16.48 -18.07
CA VAL A 564 -18.18 17.19 -18.36
C VAL A 564 -19.32 16.19 -18.27
N GLY A 565 -20.34 16.54 -17.52
CA GLY A 565 -21.50 15.68 -17.29
C GLY A 565 -22.82 16.42 -17.47
N ALA A 566 -23.85 15.68 -17.82
CA ALA A 566 -25.23 16.15 -17.78
C ALA A 566 -26.13 15.06 -17.21
N SER A 567 -27.05 15.43 -16.31
CA SER A 567 -28.07 14.53 -15.78
C SER A 567 -29.47 15.04 -16.10
N TYR A 568 -30.34 14.13 -16.52
CA TYR A 568 -31.74 14.44 -16.85
C TYR A 568 -32.68 13.54 -16.05
N LYS A 569 -33.65 14.17 -15.36
CA LYS A 569 -34.75 13.48 -14.66
C LYS A 569 -35.96 13.35 -15.56
N PHE A 570 -36.42 12.14 -15.82
CA PHE A 570 -37.60 11.83 -16.62
C PHE A 570 -38.91 12.09 -15.92
#